data_456a79f8e71f0c71a45c8f91e2d62cd4
#
_entry.id   456a79f8e71f0c71a45c8f91e2d62cd4
#
_cell.length_a   1.000
_cell.length_b   1.000
_cell.length_c   1.000
_cell.angle_alpha   90.00
_cell.angle_beta   90.00
_cell.angle_gamma   90.00
#
_symmetry.space_group_name_H-M   'P 1'
#
loop_
_entity.id
_entity.type
_entity.pdbx_description
1 polymer ?
#
loop_
_entity_poly.entity_id
_entity_poly.type
_entity_poly.pdbx_seq_one_letter_code
_entity_poly.pdbx_strand_id
1 'polypeptide(L)'
;MKIAVIGAGLFGITIAHKLAKKHRVDIYEKEDNILTAASGINQFRLHRGYHYPRSLETVHSSMESLNSFRKEFQKAIIRNISHYYCIAKKGSLTTPKQYVDFCRRNELEFKQTDLDLINKNKIDLCLKVNENLIDPEKLKS
;
A
#
# COMPACT_ATOMS: atom_id res chain seq x y z
N MET A 1 25.56 1.08 22.07
CA MET A 1 24.77 -0.04 22.68
C MET A 1 24.72 -1.19 21.69
N LYS A 2 24.49 -2.43 22.19
CA LYS A 2 24.14 -3.58 21.37
C LYS A 2 22.63 -3.78 21.43
N ILE A 3 21.97 -3.89 20.28
CA ILE A 3 20.51 -3.95 20.16
C ILE A 3 20.15 -5.21 19.37
N ALA A 4 19.16 -5.96 19.84
CA ALA A 4 18.56 -7.07 19.12
C ALA A 4 17.23 -6.64 18.54
N VAL A 5 17.01 -6.91 17.23
CA VAL A 5 15.74 -6.72 16.56
C VAL A 5 15.19 -8.10 16.20
N ILE A 6 13.98 -8.41 16.63
CA ILE A 6 13.33 -9.69 16.37
C ILE A 6 12.35 -9.53 15.23
N GLY A 7 12.58 -10.29 14.17
CA GLY A 7 11.80 -10.26 12.92
C GLY A 7 12.40 -9.33 11.86
N ALA A 8 12.59 -9.85 10.65
CA ALA A 8 13.09 -9.13 9.47
C ALA A 8 11.99 -8.80 8.45
N GLY A 9 10.79 -8.49 8.93
CA GLY A 9 9.75 -7.83 8.14
C GLY A 9 10.10 -6.36 7.88
N LEU A 10 9.26 -5.63 7.12
CA LEU A 10 9.52 -4.25 6.73
C LEU A 10 9.85 -3.33 7.94
N PHE A 11 9.09 -3.44 9.02
CA PHE A 11 9.33 -2.63 10.22
C PHE A 11 10.66 -2.98 10.90
N GLY A 12 10.94 -4.28 11.09
CA GLY A 12 12.18 -4.73 11.75
C GLY A 12 13.42 -4.28 10.99
N ILE A 13 13.44 -4.45 9.67
CA ILE A 13 14.55 -4.02 8.83
C ILE A 13 14.72 -2.50 8.86
N THR A 14 13.63 -1.75 8.72
CA THR A 14 13.68 -0.28 8.74
C THR A 14 14.21 0.25 10.07
N ILE A 15 13.75 -0.32 11.19
CA ILE A 15 14.24 0.04 12.54
C ILE A 15 15.71 -0.32 12.68
N ALA A 16 16.08 -1.54 12.30
CA ALA A 16 17.48 -2.00 12.40
C ALA A 16 18.41 -1.14 11.55
N HIS A 17 18.03 -0.80 10.32
CA HIS A 17 18.80 0.09 9.45
C HIS A 17 18.99 1.48 10.07
N LYS A 18 17.95 2.06 10.65
CA LYS A 18 18.04 3.36 11.31
C LYS A 18 18.94 3.33 12.56
N LEU A 19 18.81 2.29 13.36
CA LEU A 19 19.60 2.12 14.58
C LEU A 19 21.06 1.78 14.29
N ALA A 20 21.35 1.05 13.23
CA ALA A 20 22.71 0.66 12.83
C ALA A 20 23.62 1.85 12.54
N LYS A 21 23.07 3.03 12.24
CA LYS A 21 23.85 4.26 12.07
C LYS A 21 24.60 4.72 13.33
N LYS A 22 24.14 4.29 14.53
CA LYS A 22 24.68 4.74 15.82
C LYS A 22 24.94 3.58 16.79
N HIS A 23 24.49 2.38 16.47
CA HIS A 23 24.51 1.24 17.36
C HIS A 23 24.92 -0.03 16.63
N ARG A 24 25.43 -1.01 17.37
CA ARG A 24 25.57 -2.38 16.86
C ARG A 24 24.19 -3.05 16.93
N VAL A 25 23.66 -3.51 15.79
CA VAL A 25 22.34 -4.13 15.70
C VAL A 25 22.48 -5.55 15.15
N ASP A 26 21.91 -6.49 15.87
CA ASP A 26 21.76 -7.87 15.42
C ASP A 26 20.28 -8.11 15.09
N ILE A 27 19.95 -8.64 13.90
CA ILE A 27 18.60 -9.00 13.50
C ILE A 27 18.43 -10.50 13.59
N TYR A 28 17.35 -10.94 14.21
CA TYR A 28 16.98 -12.36 14.33
C TYR A 28 15.69 -12.60 13.54
N GLU A 29 15.76 -13.45 12.54
CA GLU A 29 14.63 -13.86 11.71
C GLU A 29 14.51 -15.40 11.77
N LYS A 30 13.29 -15.92 11.83
CA LYS A 30 13.04 -17.36 11.86
C LYS A 30 13.04 -18.00 10.48
N GLU A 31 12.78 -17.22 9.45
CA GLU A 31 12.78 -17.67 8.05
C GLU A 31 14.17 -17.47 7.43
N ASP A 32 14.44 -18.18 6.33
CA ASP A 32 15.72 -18.12 5.64
C ASP A 32 15.98 -16.78 4.93
N ASN A 33 14.95 -15.95 4.78
CA ASN A 33 15.03 -14.69 4.08
C ASN A 33 14.25 -13.56 4.79
N ILE A 34 14.65 -12.33 4.48
CA ILE A 34 13.93 -11.12 4.91
C ILE A 34 12.64 -10.91 4.11
N LEU A 35 11.66 -10.23 4.69
CA LEU A 35 10.40 -9.83 4.02
C LEU A 35 9.57 -11.01 3.48
N THR A 36 9.65 -12.19 4.05
CA THR A 36 8.96 -13.40 3.58
C THR A 36 7.55 -13.57 4.11
N ALA A 37 7.25 -13.02 5.30
CA ALA A 37 5.93 -13.06 5.91
C ALA A 37 4.98 -12.00 5.29
N ALA A 38 4.14 -11.34 6.07
CA ALA A 38 3.14 -10.38 5.63
C ALA A 38 3.69 -9.29 4.68
N SER A 39 4.95 -8.89 4.86
CA SER A 39 5.62 -7.92 3.99
C SER A 39 5.98 -8.47 2.61
N GLY A 40 6.02 -9.81 2.43
CA GLY A 40 6.41 -10.46 1.18
C GLY A 40 5.26 -11.12 0.41
N ILE A 41 4.06 -11.21 1.00
CA ILE A 41 2.90 -11.92 0.42
C ILE A 41 1.65 -11.05 0.26
N ASN A 42 1.82 -9.74 0.19
CA ASN A 42 0.73 -8.78 -0.02
C ASN A 42 0.66 -8.33 -1.49
N GLN A 43 -0.25 -7.41 -1.79
CA GLN A 43 -0.43 -6.88 -3.15
C GLN A 43 0.61 -5.83 -3.55
N PHE A 44 1.57 -5.52 -2.70
CA PHE A 44 2.64 -4.53 -2.92
C PHE A 44 2.14 -3.16 -3.38
N ARG A 45 0.96 -2.75 -2.92
CA ARG A 45 0.40 -1.44 -3.22
C ARG A 45 0.93 -0.38 -2.26
N LEU A 46 1.33 0.75 -2.80
CA LEU A 46 1.60 1.94 -2.02
C LEU A 46 0.29 2.71 -1.84
N HIS A 47 -0.46 2.34 -0.80
CA HIS A 47 -1.80 2.83 -0.56
C HIS A 47 -1.86 4.34 -0.36
N ARG A 48 -2.83 4.98 -1.04
CA ARG A 48 -3.19 6.40 -0.88
C ARG A 48 -4.56 6.60 -0.22
N GLY A 49 -5.11 5.55 0.37
CA GLY A 49 -6.41 5.61 1.04
C GLY A 49 -7.59 5.04 0.25
N TYR A 50 -7.49 4.84 -1.07
CA TYR A 50 -8.61 4.33 -1.90
C TYR A 50 -9.24 3.04 -1.39
N HIS A 51 -8.46 2.20 -0.72
CA HIS A 51 -8.91 0.89 -0.22
C HIS A 51 -9.80 0.98 1.02
N TYR A 52 -9.85 2.15 1.68
CA TYR A 52 -10.47 2.29 3.00
C TYR A 52 -11.65 3.28 3.03
N PRO A 53 -12.69 3.12 2.18
CA PRO A 53 -13.79 4.10 2.09
C PRO A 53 -14.62 4.22 3.37
N ARG A 54 -14.46 3.30 4.33
CA ARG A 54 -15.18 3.26 5.61
C ARG A 54 -14.31 3.56 6.83
N SER A 55 -13.03 3.92 6.63
CA SER A 55 -12.11 4.24 7.73
C SER A 55 -11.28 5.47 7.38
N LEU A 56 -11.80 6.65 7.72
CA LEU A 56 -11.13 7.94 7.49
C LEU A 56 -9.79 8.03 8.21
N GLU A 57 -9.70 7.48 9.42
CA GLU A 57 -8.45 7.42 10.18
C GLU A 57 -7.35 6.69 9.39
N THR A 58 -7.67 5.52 8.80
CA THR A 58 -6.72 4.76 7.98
C THR A 58 -6.34 5.53 6.70
N VAL A 59 -7.28 6.26 6.09
CA VAL A 59 -7.01 7.12 4.93
C VAL A 59 -6.00 8.19 5.29
N HIS A 60 -6.25 8.96 6.34
CA HIS A 60 -5.37 10.05 6.77
C HIS A 60 -3.98 9.52 7.14
N SER A 61 -3.90 8.49 7.96
CA SER A 61 -2.63 7.84 8.32
C SER A 61 -1.83 7.36 7.11
N SER A 62 -2.52 6.79 6.11
CA SER A 62 -1.88 6.35 4.86
C SER A 62 -1.35 7.53 4.04
N MET A 63 -2.09 8.64 3.97
CA MET A 63 -1.67 9.84 3.25
C MET A 63 -0.51 10.56 3.95
N GLU A 64 -0.55 10.70 5.26
CA GLU A 64 0.51 11.31 6.06
C GLU A 64 1.84 10.56 5.93
N SER A 65 1.81 9.22 6.00
CA SER A 65 3.01 8.39 5.90
C SER A 65 3.56 8.27 4.48
N LEU A 66 2.77 8.57 3.45
CA LEU A 66 3.12 8.37 2.05
C LEU A 66 4.40 9.09 1.62
N ASN A 67 4.56 10.34 2.03
CA ASN A 67 5.72 11.15 1.64
C ASN A 67 7.03 10.67 2.29
N SER A 68 6.97 10.25 3.56
CA SER A 68 8.13 9.70 4.25
C SER A 68 8.53 8.35 3.66
N PHE A 69 7.56 7.49 3.36
CA PHE A 69 7.82 6.21 2.67
C PHE A 69 8.42 6.42 1.28
N ARG A 70 7.87 7.33 0.49
CA ARG A 70 8.40 7.67 -0.86
C ARG A 70 9.83 8.15 -0.81
N LYS A 71 10.18 8.96 0.18
CA LYS A 71 11.54 9.47 0.35
C LYS A 71 12.53 8.36 0.73
N GLU A 72 12.11 7.45 1.61
CA GLU A 72 12.98 6.39 2.13
C GLU A 72 13.15 5.25 1.12
N PHE A 73 12.07 4.84 0.44
CA PHE A 73 12.04 3.68 -0.45
C PHE A 73 11.85 4.05 -1.93
N GLN A 74 12.34 5.20 -2.36
CA GLN A 74 12.14 5.74 -3.70
C GLN A 74 12.49 4.75 -4.82
N LYS A 75 13.56 3.98 -4.66
CA LYS A 75 14.05 3.01 -5.65
C LYS A 75 13.12 1.81 -5.82
N ALA A 76 12.36 1.47 -4.79
CA ALA A 76 11.41 0.36 -4.82
C ALA A 76 10.03 0.75 -5.37
N ILE A 77 9.77 2.02 -5.69
CA ILE A 77 8.46 2.46 -6.16
C ILE A 77 8.35 2.30 -7.67
N ILE A 78 7.38 1.49 -8.10
CA ILE A 78 6.98 1.34 -9.49
C ILE A 78 5.87 2.36 -9.78
N ARG A 79 6.11 3.25 -10.75
CA ARG A 79 5.22 4.34 -11.16
C ARG A 79 4.58 4.04 -12.51
N ASN A 80 3.58 4.84 -12.87
CA ASN A 80 2.93 4.78 -14.19
C ASN A 80 2.17 3.46 -14.45
N ILE A 81 1.69 2.82 -13.40
CA ILE A 81 0.84 1.65 -13.49
C ILE A 81 -0.62 2.08 -13.32
N SER A 82 -1.49 1.49 -14.15
CA SER A 82 -2.94 1.73 -14.02
C SER A 82 -3.52 0.85 -12.92
N HIS A 83 -4.08 1.48 -11.90
CA HIS A 83 -4.85 0.81 -10.86
C HIS A 83 -6.33 1.11 -11.00
N TYR A 84 -7.14 0.11 -10.66
CA TYR A 84 -8.59 0.21 -10.77
C TYR A 84 -9.24 -0.27 -9.48
N TYR A 85 -10.22 0.51 -9.01
CA TYR A 85 -11.11 0.13 -7.93
C TYR A 85 -12.51 0.02 -8.48
N CYS A 86 -13.13 -1.13 -8.29
CA CYS A 86 -14.46 -1.42 -8.79
C CYS A 86 -15.42 -1.74 -7.64
N ILE A 87 -16.63 -1.21 -7.73
CA ILE A 87 -17.70 -1.51 -6.79
C ILE A 87 -18.59 -2.58 -7.40
N ALA A 88 -18.73 -3.70 -6.69
CA ALA A 88 -19.55 -4.81 -7.15
C ALA A 88 -21.05 -4.48 -7.03
N LYS A 89 -21.87 -4.97 -7.97
CA LYS A 89 -23.35 -4.86 -7.94
C LYS A 89 -23.99 -5.53 -6.74
N LYS A 90 -23.38 -6.64 -6.28
CA LYS A 90 -23.89 -7.42 -5.14
C LYS A 90 -22.80 -7.60 -4.10
N GLY A 91 -23.17 -7.54 -2.83
CA GLY A 91 -22.28 -7.79 -1.70
C GLY A 91 -21.33 -6.66 -1.34
N SER A 92 -21.31 -5.54 -2.07
CA SER A 92 -20.53 -4.38 -1.68
C SER A 92 -21.18 -3.66 -0.49
N LEU A 93 -20.37 -3.34 0.53
CA LEU A 93 -20.80 -2.55 1.70
C LEU A 93 -20.70 -1.03 1.43
N THR A 94 -20.25 -0.66 0.24
CA THR A 94 -20.11 0.73 -0.20
C THR A 94 -20.80 0.89 -1.56
N THR A 95 -21.73 1.81 -1.69
CA THR A 95 -22.41 2.10 -2.97
C THR A 95 -21.48 2.92 -3.89
N PRO A 96 -21.72 2.91 -5.22
CA PRO A 96 -20.98 3.76 -6.17
C PRO A 96 -20.95 5.22 -5.76
N LYS A 97 -22.11 5.79 -5.37
CA LYS A 97 -22.21 7.18 -4.93
C LYS A 97 -21.36 7.44 -3.69
N GLN A 98 -21.46 6.59 -2.66
CA GLN A 98 -20.67 6.72 -1.45
C GLN A 98 -19.17 6.69 -1.75
N TYR A 99 -18.73 5.84 -2.67
CA TYR A 99 -17.32 5.72 -3.02
C TYR A 99 -16.81 6.95 -3.79
N VAL A 100 -17.57 7.45 -4.73
CA VAL A 100 -17.23 8.69 -5.46
C VAL A 100 -17.19 9.89 -4.50
N ASP A 101 -18.19 10.04 -3.61
CA ASP A 101 -18.24 11.12 -2.63
C ASP A 101 -17.08 11.01 -1.62
N PHE A 102 -16.70 9.79 -1.24
CA PHE A 102 -15.52 9.53 -0.42
C PHE A 102 -14.22 9.99 -1.12
N CYS A 103 -14.01 9.61 -2.38
CA CYS A 103 -12.83 10.03 -3.14
C CYS A 103 -12.76 11.56 -3.25
N ARG A 104 -13.87 12.23 -3.55
CA ARG A 104 -13.92 13.69 -3.65
C ARG A 104 -13.60 14.38 -2.33
N ARG A 105 -14.20 13.93 -1.22
CA ARG A 105 -13.97 14.52 0.11
C ARG A 105 -12.55 14.38 0.62
N ASN A 106 -11.84 13.35 0.17
CA ASN A 106 -10.45 13.10 0.57
C ASN A 106 -9.45 13.50 -0.53
N GLU A 107 -9.86 14.28 -1.52
CA GLU A 107 -8.99 14.78 -2.61
C GLU A 107 -8.23 13.67 -3.35
N LEU A 108 -8.86 12.49 -3.43
CA LEU A 108 -8.28 11.35 -4.14
C LEU A 108 -8.60 11.46 -5.62
N GLU A 109 -7.58 11.56 -6.45
CA GLU A 109 -7.70 11.65 -7.90
C GLU A 109 -8.26 10.37 -8.50
N PHE A 110 -9.31 10.47 -9.31
CA PHE A 110 -9.87 9.32 -10.01
C PHE A 110 -10.47 9.73 -11.35
N LYS A 111 -10.57 8.74 -12.24
CA LYS A 111 -11.33 8.84 -13.48
C LYS A 111 -12.26 7.65 -13.59
N GLN A 112 -13.57 7.91 -13.74
CA GLN A 112 -14.50 6.83 -14.06
C GLN A 112 -14.15 6.24 -15.41
N THR A 113 -14.13 4.93 -15.51
CA THR A 113 -13.71 4.23 -16.72
C THR A 113 -14.51 2.94 -16.90
N ASP A 114 -14.50 2.45 -18.10
CA ASP A 114 -14.99 1.14 -18.46
C ASP A 114 -13.81 0.25 -18.83
N LEU A 115 -13.81 -0.99 -18.37
CA LEU A 115 -12.76 -1.97 -18.63
C LEU A 115 -13.35 -3.20 -19.30
N ASP A 116 -12.86 -3.55 -20.47
CA ASP A 116 -13.32 -4.75 -21.19
C ASP A 116 -12.88 -6.06 -20.53
N LEU A 117 -11.81 -6.00 -19.69
CA LEU A 117 -11.31 -7.16 -18.93
C LEU A 117 -12.22 -7.59 -17.78
N ILE A 118 -13.24 -6.81 -17.45
CA ILE A 118 -14.07 -7.02 -16.26
C ILE A 118 -15.49 -7.38 -16.70
N ASN A 119 -16.11 -8.34 -16.02
CA ASN A 119 -17.51 -8.67 -16.26
C ASN A 119 -18.41 -7.51 -15.81
N LYS A 120 -18.82 -6.68 -16.77
CA LYS A 120 -19.67 -5.48 -16.56
C LYS A 120 -21.01 -5.78 -15.88
N ASN A 121 -21.51 -7.03 -15.98
CA ASN A 121 -22.74 -7.43 -15.31
C ASN A 121 -22.60 -7.57 -13.79
N LYS A 122 -21.36 -7.63 -13.29
CA LYS A 122 -21.06 -7.80 -11.84
C LYS A 122 -20.60 -6.51 -11.17
N ILE A 123 -20.42 -5.43 -11.92
CA ILE A 123 -19.82 -4.17 -11.44
C ILE A 123 -20.76 -3.01 -11.72
N ASP A 124 -20.92 -2.11 -10.74
CA ASP A 124 -21.69 -0.88 -10.85
C ASP A 124 -20.81 0.35 -11.11
N LEU A 125 -19.55 0.29 -10.68
CA LEU A 125 -18.62 1.40 -10.83
C LEU A 125 -17.21 0.85 -11.02
N CYS A 126 -16.44 1.45 -11.91
CA CYS A 126 -15.01 1.26 -12.01
C CYS A 126 -14.29 2.61 -12.09
N LEU A 127 -13.32 2.83 -11.21
CA LEU A 127 -12.50 4.03 -11.18
C LEU A 127 -11.05 3.67 -11.45
N LYS A 128 -10.45 4.33 -12.43
CA LYS A 128 -8.99 4.38 -12.58
C LYS A 128 -8.45 5.37 -11.56
N VAL A 129 -7.44 4.97 -10.78
CA VAL A 129 -6.89 5.75 -9.67
C VAL A 129 -5.39 5.93 -9.80
N ASN A 130 -4.86 6.92 -9.08
CA ASN A 130 -3.44 7.22 -9.05
C ASN A 130 -2.79 6.56 -7.82
N GLU A 131 -2.46 5.29 -7.94
CA GLU A 131 -1.77 4.52 -6.91
C GLU A 131 -0.53 3.85 -7.51
N ASN A 132 0.54 3.69 -6.73
CA ASN A 132 1.78 3.07 -7.18
C ASN A 132 1.92 1.65 -6.61
N LEU A 133 2.81 0.85 -7.19
CA LEU A 133 3.24 -0.42 -6.63
C LEU A 133 4.61 -0.29 -5.95
N ILE A 134 4.92 -1.27 -5.15
CA ILE A 134 6.24 -1.47 -4.55
C ILE A 134 6.86 -2.70 -5.21
N ASP A 135 8.09 -2.58 -5.67
CA ASP A 135 8.91 -3.68 -6.14
C ASP A 135 9.51 -4.39 -4.91
N PRO A 136 9.09 -5.62 -4.58
CA PRO A 136 9.55 -6.31 -3.38
C PRO A 136 11.04 -6.64 -3.42
N GLU A 137 11.61 -6.88 -4.60
CA GLU A 137 13.04 -7.20 -4.72
C GLU A 137 13.90 -5.96 -4.50
N LYS A 138 13.47 -4.81 -5.03
CA LYS A 138 14.15 -3.53 -4.74
C LYS A 138 13.93 -3.05 -3.32
N LEU A 139 12.89 -3.53 -2.64
CA LEU A 139 12.68 -3.22 -1.23
C LEU A 139 13.66 -3.98 -0.33
N LYS A 140 14.18 -5.13 -0.79
CA LYS A 140 15.18 -5.94 -0.09
C LYS A 140 16.61 -5.42 -0.28
N SER A 141 16.87 -4.65 -1.34
CA SER A 141 18.20 -4.13 -1.69
C SER A 141 18.50 -2.79 -1.02
#